data_5ef08a244dd4f1d4c5a434dffef59bb5
#
_entry.id   5ef08a244dd4f1d4c5a434dffef59bb5
#
_cell.length_a   1.000
_cell.length_b   1.000
_cell.length_c   1.000
_cell.angle_alpha   90.00
_cell.angle_beta   90.00
_cell.angle_gamma   90.00
#
_symmetry.space_group_name_H-M   'P 1'
#
loop_
_entity.id
_entity.type
_entity.pdbx_description
1 polymer ?
#
loop_
_entity_poly.entity_id
_entity_poly.type
_entity_poly.pdbx_seq_one_letter_code
_entity_poly.pdbx_strand_id
1 'polypeptide(L)'
;MDLLGQRWMLRIVWELEPGALGFLELRRRMGNCSSSMLSVRLQRLAEAGVVVKRADKSYELTTAGTELGRALEPVWRWSERWAGNLERAGETDDS
;
A
#
# COMPACT_ATOMS: atom_id res chain seq x y z
N MET A 1 8.85 3.22 -14.70
CA MET A 1 8.01 3.24 -13.50
C MET A 1 7.25 1.94 -13.41
N ASP A 2 7.47 1.22 -12.35
CA ASP A 2 6.94 -0.13 -12.21
C ASP A 2 5.53 -0.10 -11.62
N LEU A 3 4.55 -0.56 -12.37
CA LEU A 3 3.16 -0.66 -11.89
C LEU A 3 3.06 -1.54 -10.64
N LEU A 4 3.88 -2.58 -10.57
CA LEU A 4 3.93 -3.46 -9.41
C LEU A 4 4.50 -2.75 -8.19
N GLY A 5 5.46 -1.85 -8.38
CA GLY A 5 6.02 -1.05 -7.31
C GLY A 5 5.01 -0.09 -6.71
N GLN A 6 4.12 0.47 -7.53
CA GLN A 6 3.08 1.38 -7.05
C GLN A 6 1.92 0.65 -6.38
N ARG A 7 1.73 -0.60 -6.72
CA ARG A 7 0.63 -1.39 -6.17
C ARG A 7 0.72 -1.55 -4.66
N TRP A 8 1.91 -1.77 -4.12
CA TRP A 8 2.06 -1.91 -2.67
C TRP A 8 1.75 -0.60 -1.93
N MET A 9 2.08 0.53 -2.55
CA MET A 9 1.75 1.84 -1.98
C MET A 9 0.23 2.02 -1.89
N LEU A 10 -0.48 1.70 -2.97
CA LEU A 10 -1.93 1.73 -3.00
C LEU A 10 -2.51 0.79 -1.95
N ARG A 11 -1.90 -0.38 -1.76
CA ARG A 11 -2.34 -1.35 -0.78
C ARG A 11 -2.20 -0.83 0.64
N ILE A 12 -1.09 -0.17 0.95
CA ILE A 12 -0.88 0.43 2.27
C ILE A 12 -1.94 1.50 2.53
N VAL A 13 -2.16 2.38 1.58
CA VAL A 13 -3.17 3.44 1.70
C VAL A 13 -4.54 2.83 1.93
N TRP A 14 -4.89 1.81 1.16
CA TRP A 14 -6.15 1.10 1.29
C TRP A 14 -6.33 0.50 2.68
N GLU A 15 -5.33 -0.17 3.19
CA GLU A 15 -5.40 -0.82 4.50
C GLU A 15 -5.52 0.18 5.64
N LEU A 16 -4.95 1.37 5.49
CA LEU A 16 -5.01 2.41 6.51
C LEU A 16 -6.26 3.28 6.41
N GLU A 17 -7.03 3.19 5.33
CA GLU A 17 -8.21 4.02 5.12
C GLU A 17 -9.25 3.89 6.24
N PRO A 18 -9.58 2.69 6.73
CA PRO A 18 -10.56 2.55 7.82
C PRO A 18 -10.09 3.10 9.16
N GLY A 19 -8.79 3.20 9.38
CA GLY A 19 -8.24 3.69 10.63
C GLY A 19 -6.77 3.36 10.79
N ALA A 20 -6.19 3.84 11.88
CA ALA A 20 -4.79 3.62 12.18
C ALA A 20 -4.50 2.13 12.45
N LEU A 21 -3.34 1.67 12.02
CA LEU A 21 -2.88 0.30 12.25
C LEU A 21 -1.46 0.32 12.80
N GLY A 22 -1.17 -0.58 13.72
CA GLY A 22 0.20 -0.82 14.16
C GLY A 22 0.99 -1.53 13.07
N PHE A 23 2.31 -1.50 13.20
CA PHE A 23 3.22 -2.06 12.21
C PHE A 23 2.95 -3.57 11.98
N LEU A 24 2.82 -4.34 13.04
CA LEU A 24 2.61 -5.78 12.93
C LEU A 24 1.28 -6.13 12.28
N GLU A 25 0.22 -5.40 12.64
CA GLU A 25 -1.08 -5.62 12.04
C GLU A 25 -1.08 -5.26 10.56
N LEU A 26 -0.47 -4.14 10.21
CA LEU A 26 -0.34 -3.74 8.81
C LEU A 26 0.47 -4.78 8.02
N ARG A 27 1.57 -5.26 8.60
CA ARG A 27 2.40 -6.29 7.97
C ARG A 27 1.60 -7.55 7.69
N ARG A 28 0.77 -7.95 8.67
CA ARG A 28 -0.09 -9.13 8.52
C ARG A 28 -1.09 -8.95 7.37
N ARG A 29 -1.73 -7.79 7.30
CA ARG A 29 -2.69 -7.49 6.23
C ARG A 29 -2.04 -7.42 4.87
N MET A 30 -0.74 -7.13 4.84
CA MET A 30 0.05 -7.10 3.60
C MET A 30 0.62 -8.47 3.23
N GLY A 31 0.10 -9.54 3.82
CA GLY A 31 0.54 -10.90 3.51
C GLY A 31 1.85 -11.28 4.16
N ASN A 32 2.15 -10.74 5.34
CA ASN A 32 3.38 -11.00 6.08
C ASN A 32 4.64 -10.67 5.26
N CYS A 33 4.62 -9.51 4.60
CA CYS A 33 5.75 -9.05 3.82
C CYS A 33 6.98 -8.81 4.71
N SER A 34 8.13 -8.60 4.09
CA SER A 34 9.37 -8.31 4.82
C SER A 34 9.20 -7.06 5.69
N SER A 35 9.58 -7.16 6.98
CA SER A 35 9.45 -6.04 7.89
C SER A 35 10.37 -4.88 7.51
N SER A 36 11.58 -5.18 7.02
CA SER A 36 12.50 -4.12 6.59
C SER A 36 11.96 -3.39 5.35
N MET A 37 11.37 -4.14 4.43
CA MET A 37 10.77 -3.54 3.23
C MET A 37 9.57 -2.67 3.58
N LEU A 38 8.69 -3.15 4.45
CA LEU A 38 7.52 -2.38 4.88
C LEU A 38 7.95 -1.11 5.61
N SER A 39 8.96 -1.21 6.47
CA SER A 39 9.49 -0.07 7.21
C SER A 39 9.99 1.04 6.27
N VAL A 40 10.75 0.66 5.25
CA VAL A 40 11.27 1.61 4.26
C VAL A 40 10.13 2.27 3.50
N ARG A 41 9.12 1.48 3.12
CA ARG A 41 7.99 2.00 2.36
C ARG A 41 7.13 2.94 3.18
N LEU A 42 6.89 2.61 4.45
CA LEU A 42 6.17 3.49 5.35
C LEU A 42 6.91 4.81 5.56
N GLN A 43 8.24 4.73 5.68
CA GLN A 43 9.05 5.92 5.81
C GLN A 43 8.93 6.82 4.58
N ARG A 44 8.93 6.24 3.40
CA ARG A 44 8.75 7.01 2.16
C ARG A 44 7.39 7.68 2.10
N LEU A 45 6.34 6.97 2.52
CA LEU A 45 5.01 7.55 2.56
C LEU A 45 4.91 8.66 3.60
N ALA A 46 5.59 8.52 4.73
CA ALA A 46 5.62 9.55 5.75
C ALA A 46 6.36 10.80 5.24
N GLU A 47 7.47 10.62 4.55
CA GLU A 47 8.21 11.72 3.95
C GLU A 47 7.39 12.46 2.89
N ALA A 48 6.56 11.72 2.17
CA ALA A 48 5.66 12.30 1.17
C ALA A 48 4.43 12.97 1.78
N GLY A 49 4.24 12.85 3.10
CA GLY A 49 3.09 13.44 3.77
C GLY A 49 1.79 12.66 3.63
N VAL A 50 1.87 11.40 3.21
CA VAL A 50 0.70 10.53 3.00
C VAL A 50 0.29 9.82 4.27
N VAL A 51 1.25 9.41 5.09
CA VAL A 51 0.98 8.76 6.37
C VAL A 51 1.73 9.48 7.48
N VAL A 52 1.25 9.28 8.70
CA VAL A 52 1.91 9.80 9.90
C VAL A 52 1.97 8.69 10.93
N LYS A 53 3.10 8.64 11.65
CA LYS A 53 3.25 7.71 12.77
C LYS A 53 2.78 8.41 14.04
N ARG A 54 1.83 7.78 14.73
CA ARG A 54 1.25 8.35 15.94
C ARG A 54 2.13 8.08 17.16
N ALA A 55 1.80 8.75 18.27
CA ALA A 55 2.53 8.59 19.52
C ALA A 55 2.50 7.14 20.04
N ASP A 56 1.41 6.42 19.76
CA ASP A 56 1.27 5.00 20.12
C ASP A 56 1.95 4.05 19.13
N LYS A 57 2.72 4.61 18.21
CA LYS A 57 3.47 3.89 17.15
C LYS A 57 2.61 3.27 16.08
N SER A 58 1.32 3.59 16.03
CA SER A 58 0.48 3.20 14.91
C SER A 58 0.67 4.17 13.75
N TYR A 59 0.30 3.74 12.55
CA TYR A 59 0.35 4.55 11.34
C TYR A 59 -1.06 4.88 10.90
N GLU A 60 -1.27 6.11 10.45
CA GLU A 60 -2.56 6.52 9.90
C GLU A 60 -2.36 7.40 8.69
N LEU A 61 -3.39 7.52 7.87
CA LEU A 61 -3.37 8.43 6.73
C LEU A 61 -3.50 9.87 7.24
N THR A 62 -2.74 10.76 6.62
CA THR A 62 -2.95 12.20 6.78
C THR A 62 -4.18 12.62 5.99
N THR A 63 -4.60 13.89 6.11
CA THR A 63 -5.66 14.42 5.25
C THR A 63 -5.30 14.23 3.78
N ALA A 64 -4.06 14.53 3.42
CA ALA A 64 -3.59 14.34 2.05
C ALA A 64 -3.62 12.86 1.65
N GLY A 65 -3.26 11.96 2.57
CA GLY A 65 -3.31 10.52 2.33
C GLY A 65 -4.73 10.02 2.12
N THR A 66 -5.68 10.52 2.90
CA THR A 66 -7.09 10.18 2.74
C THR A 66 -7.64 10.65 1.40
N GLU A 67 -7.31 11.86 1.02
CA GLU A 67 -7.71 12.40 -0.29
C GLU A 67 -7.11 11.59 -1.43
N LEU A 68 -5.83 11.23 -1.30
CA LEU A 68 -5.15 10.40 -2.28
C LEU A 68 -5.83 9.04 -2.40
N GLY A 69 -6.17 8.42 -1.27
CA GLY A 69 -6.86 7.13 -1.26
C GLY A 69 -8.18 7.18 -2.01
N ARG A 70 -8.96 8.22 -1.78
CA ARG A 70 -10.23 8.40 -2.47
C ARG A 70 -10.05 8.60 -3.97
N ALA A 71 -9.05 9.39 -4.35
CA ALA A 71 -8.76 9.65 -5.75
C ALA A 71 -8.25 8.39 -6.45
N LEU A 72 -7.55 7.53 -5.73
CA LEU A 72 -6.95 6.32 -6.29
C LEU A 72 -7.87 5.09 -6.21
N GLU A 73 -9.01 5.19 -5.54
CA GLU A 73 -9.93 4.06 -5.42
C GLU A 73 -10.33 3.47 -6.77
N PRO A 74 -10.75 4.28 -7.78
CA PRO A 74 -11.03 3.73 -9.10
C PRO A 74 -9.80 3.09 -9.74
N VAL A 75 -8.63 3.68 -9.53
CA VAL A 75 -7.37 3.13 -10.05
C VAL A 75 -7.06 1.81 -9.37
N TRP A 76 -7.28 1.71 -8.08
CA TRP A 76 -7.09 0.48 -7.33
C TRP A 76 -7.98 -0.64 -7.88
N ARG A 77 -9.26 -0.36 -8.10
CA ARG A 77 -10.21 -1.34 -8.64
C ARG A 77 -9.80 -1.79 -10.04
N TRP A 78 -9.37 -0.85 -10.86
CA TRP A 78 -8.84 -1.15 -12.19
C TRP A 78 -7.59 -2.04 -12.09
N SER A 79 -6.69 -1.68 -11.19
CA SER A 79 -5.44 -2.38 -10.96
C SER A 79 -5.66 -3.82 -10.50
N GLU A 80 -6.66 -4.07 -9.66
CA GLU A 80 -6.97 -5.43 -9.21
C GLU A 80 -7.37 -6.32 -10.39
N ARG A 81 -8.19 -5.82 -11.27
CA ARG A 81 -8.60 -6.57 -12.47
C ARG A 81 -7.42 -6.84 -13.39
N TRP A 82 -6.62 -5.83 -13.62
CA TRP A 82 -5.45 -5.94 -14.49
C TRP A 82 -4.33 -6.75 -13.84
N ALA A 83 -4.18 -6.68 -12.54
CA ALA A 83 -3.16 -7.44 -11.83
C ALA A 83 -3.35 -8.95 -12.00
N GLY A 84 -4.60 -9.41 -11.96
CA GLY A 84 -4.88 -10.82 -12.23
C GLY A 84 -4.46 -11.24 -13.62
N ASN A 85 -4.70 -10.39 -14.61
CA ASN A 85 -4.32 -10.67 -15.99
C ASN A 85 -2.80 -10.58 -16.19
N LEU A 86 -2.17 -9.59 -15.55
CA LEU A 86 -0.72 -9.43 -15.65
C LEU A 86 0.03 -10.57 -14.95
N GLU A 87 -0.47 -11.03 -13.83
CA GLU A 87 0.11 -12.16 -13.12
C GLU A 87 0.03 -13.43 -13.95
N ARG A 88 -1.09 -13.64 -14.63
CA ARG A 88 -1.24 -14.79 -15.54
C ARG A 88 -0.29 -14.69 -16.73
N ALA A 89 -0.17 -13.50 -17.29
CA ALA A 89 0.76 -13.27 -18.40
C ALA A 89 2.20 -13.50 -17.95
N GLY A 90 2.55 -13.02 -16.74
CA GLY A 90 3.87 -13.20 -16.18
C GLY A 90 4.21 -14.67 -15.94
N GLU A 91 3.25 -15.44 -15.42
CA GLU A 91 3.41 -16.87 -15.23
C GLU A 91 3.62 -17.59 -16.55
N THR A 92 2.93 -17.14 -17.59
CA THR A 92 3.07 -17.72 -18.92
C THR A 92 4.43 -17.38 -19.53
N ASP A 93 4.89 -16.16 -19.34
CA ASP A 93 6.15 -15.69 -19.89
C ASP A 93 7.36 -16.31 -19.20
N ASP A 94 7.23 -16.64 -17.93
CA ASP A 94 8.31 -17.24 -17.15
C ASP A 94 8.48 -18.73 -17.42
N SER A 95 7.61 -19.29 -18.14
CA SER A 95 7.67 -20.72 -18.47
C SER A 95 8.71 -21.04 -19.52
#